data_aad0a668b9aea78d5677b1b3d8e5bc4d
#
_entry.id   aad0a668b9aea78d5677b1b3d8e5bc4d
#
_cell.length_a   1.000
_cell.length_b   1.000
_cell.length_c   1.000
_cell.angle_alpha   90.00
_cell.angle_beta   90.00
_cell.angle_gamma   90.00
#
_symmetry.space_group_name_H-M   'P 1'
#
loop_
_entity.id
_entity.type
_entity.pdbx_description
1 polymer ?
#
loop_
_entity_poly.entity_id
_entity_poly.type
_entity_poly.pdbx_seq_one_letter_code
_entity_poly.pdbx_strand_id
1 'polypeptide(L)'
;EVSIWEVARTVLIFLGIPLLAGFMTRLICVRKRGEKWYEERFLPRISPLALYGLLFTIVLLFAIQGSAITDDPLDVARIALPLLAYFLLMFGVSFWWGYAMKFGYERTATLSFTAASNNFELAIAVAIGVFGATSGEALAGVVGPLIEVPVLVGLVYVSLWLRRRMFSPVTP
;
A
#
# COMPACT_ATOMS: atom_id res chain seq x y z
N GLU A 1 22.61 -10.43 13.04
CA GLU A 1 21.42 -10.22 13.91
C GLU A 1 20.88 -8.81 13.65
N VAL A 2 19.60 -8.72 13.33
CA VAL A 2 18.95 -7.44 13.10
C VAL A 2 18.64 -6.79 14.44
N SER A 3 19.19 -5.61 14.66
CA SER A 3 18.91 -4.85 15.89
C SER A 3 17.51 -4.20 15.79
N ILE A 4 16.66 -4.45 16.80
CA ILE A 4 15.36 -3.77 16.93
C ILE A 4 15.52 -2.24 16.90
N TRP A 5 16.63 -1.75 17.42
CA TRP A 5 16.96 -0.32 17.43
C TRP A 5 17.20 0.25 16.02
N GLU A 6 17.90 -0.49 15.17
CA GLU A 6 18.14 -0.09 13.78
C GLU A 6 16.84 -0.03 12.98
N VAL A 7 15.97 -1.03 13.13
CA VAL A 7 14.63 -1.03 12.53
C VAL A 7 13.80 0.15 13.04
N ALA A 8 13.75 0.36 14.36
CA ALA A 8 12.98 1.44 14.96
C ALA A 8 13.47 2.82 14.46
N ARG A 9 14.79 3.02 14.42
CA ARG A 9 15.39 4.26 13.91
C ARG A 9 15.02 4.49 12.44
N THR A 10 15.09 3.48 11.61
CA THR A 10 14.78 3.55 10.18
C THR A 10 13.30 3.89 9.98
N VAL A 11 12.40 3.23 10.69
CA VAL A 11 10.96 3.53 10.66
C VAL A 11 10.68 4.97 11.12
N LEU A 12 11.32 5.42 12.21
CA LEU A 12 11.15 6.79 12.68
C LEU A 12 11.63 7.84 11.68
N ILE A 13 12.68 7.55 10.92
CA ILE A 13 13.19 8.46 9.89
C ILE A 13 12.23 8.47 8.69
N PHE A 14 11.91 7.31 8.12
CA PHE A 14 11.15 7.24 6.87
C PHE A 14 9.65 7.47 7.04
N LEU A 15 9.06 7.14 8.18
CA LEU A 15 7.66 7.38 8.49
C LEU A 15 7.47 8.59 9.43
N GLY A 16 8.26 8.69 10.49
CA GLY A 16 8.09 9.69 11.54
C GLY A 16 8.30 11.11 11.03
N ILE A 17 9.37 11.36 10.28
CA ILE A 17 9.67 12.71 9.74
C ILE A 17 8.58 13.17 8.77
N PRO A 18 8.16 12.41 7.73
CA PRO A 18 7.07 12.82 6.85
C PRO A 18 5.74 13.01 7.57
N LEU A 19 5.42 12.15 8.54
CA LEU A 19 4.20 12.25 9.33
C LEU A 19 4.17 13.56 10.14
N LEU A 20 5.26 13.86 10.83
CA LEU A 20 5.40 15.12 11.57
C LEU A 20 5.34 16.34 10.65
N ALA A 21 6.02 16.29 9.50
CA ALA A 21 5.97 17.35 8.50
C ALA A 21 4.55 17.58 7.97
N GLY A 22 3.82 16.50 7.65
CA GLY A 22 2.43 16.57 7.22
C GLY A 22 1.50 17.14 8.31
N PHE A 23 1.64 16.67 9.55
CA PHE A 23 0.89 17.16 10.68
C PHE A 23 1.14 18.67 10.95
N MET A 24 2.41 19.08 10.99
CA MET A 24 2.80 20.46 11.17
C MET A 24 2.31 21.36 10.03
N THR A 25 2.40 20.89 8.80
CA THR A 25 1.87 21.61 7.63
C THR A 25 0.37 21.83 7.74
N ARG A 26 -0.39 20.79 8.10
CA ARG A 26 -1.84 20.93 8.34
C ARG A 26 -2.13 21.92 9.45
N LEU A 27 -1.47 21.77 10.60
CA LEU A 27 -1.67 22.63 11.76
C LEU A 27 -1.41 24.11 11.42
N ILE A 28 -0.30 24.40 10.74
CA ILE A 28 0.10 25.76 10.36
C ILE A 28 -0.84 26.33 9.30
N CYS A 29 -1.19 25.56 8.27
CA CYS A 29 -2.06 26.00 7.19
C CYS A 29 -3.48 26.27 7.67
N VAL A 30 -4.05 25.37 8.48
CA VAL A 30 -5.40 25.54 9.05
C VAL A 30 -5.45 26.73 10.01
N ARG A 31 -4.42 26.89 10.87
CA ARG A 31 -4.36 28.05 11.76
C ARG A 31 -4.22 29.40 11.05
N LYS A 32 -3.44 29.44 9.95
CA LYS A 32 -3.16 30.71 9.25
C LYS A 32 -4.19 31.07 8.19
N ARG A 33 -4.80 30.10 7.51
CA ARG A 33 -5.68 30.33 6.35
C ARG A 33 -7.05 29.66 6.43
N GLY A 34 -7.29 28.87 7.47
CA GLY A 34 -8.54 28.16 7.69
C GLY A 34 -8.62 26.82 6.96
N GLU A 35 -9.55 25.96 7.44
CA GLU A 35 -9.72 24.58 6.98
C GLU A 35 -10.18 24.52 5.51
N LYS A 36 -11.14 25.39 5.12
CA LYS A 36 -11.62 25.46 3.73
C LYS A 36 -10.50 25.75 2.73
N TRP A 37 -9.59 26.66 3.05
CA TRP A 37 -8.45 26.95 2.18
C TRP A 37 -7.50 25.76 2.08
N TYR A 38 -7.29 25.05 3.18
CA TYR A 38 -6.45 23.87 3.22
C TYR A 38 -7.02 22.74 2.34
N GLU A 39 -8.32 22.45 2.46
CA GLU A 39 -8.98 21.36 1.74
C GLU A 39 -9.24 21.68 0.26
N GLU A 40 -9.68 22.91 -0.05
CA GLU A 40 -10.10 23.28 -1.40
C GLU A 40 -8.96 23.80 -2.30
N ARG A 41 -7.90 24.36 -1.72
CA ARG A 41 -6.80 24.96 -2.50
C ARG A 41 -5.45 24.29 -2.29
N PHE A 42 -5.11 23.92 -1.09
CA PHE A 42 -3.79 23.37 -0.77
C PHE A 42 -3.69 21.89 -1.10
N LEU A 43 -4.59 21.06 -0.56
CA LEU A 43 -4.60 19.61 -0.78
C LEU A 43 -4.67 19.23 -2.26
N PRO A 44 -5.57 19.79 -3.10
CA PRO A 44 -5.66 19.41 -4.51
C PRO A 44 -4.40 19.73 -5.32
N ARG A 45 -3.59 20.71 -4.89
CA ARG A 45 -2.31 21.04 -5.54
C ARG A 45 -1.17 20.12 -5.15
N ILE A 46 -1.19 19.60 -3.93
CA ILE A 46 -0.11 18.75 -3.40
C ILE A 46 -0.39 17.27 -3.62
N SER A 47 -1.66 16.84 -3.61
CA SER A 47 -2.04 15.45 -3.83
C SER A 47 -1.42 14.82 -5.09
N PRO A 48 -1.34 15.50 -6.25
CA PRO A 48 -0.66 14.92 -7.41
C PRO A 48 0.83 14.65 -7.21
N LEU A 49 1.51 15.39 -6.33
CA LEU A 49 2.93 15.16 -6.03
C LEU A 49 3.15 13.81 -5.35
N ALA A 50 2.20 13.34 -4.53
CA ALA A 50 2.28 12.01 -3.93
C ALA A 50 2.22 10.92 -5.01
N LEU A 51 1.34 11.06 -6.00
CA LEU A 51 1.26 10.14 -7.14
C LEU A 51 2.55 10.16 -7.97
N TYR A 52 3.08 11.34 -8.29
CA TYR A 52 4.33 11.45 -9.04
C TYR A 52 5.52 10.88 -8.26
N GLY A 53 5.58 11.12 -6.95
CA GLY A 53 6.58 10.52 -6.07
C GLY A 53 6.49 9.00 -6.05
N LEU A 54 5.28 8.45 -5.94
CA LEU A 54 5.05 7.00 -5.99
C LEU A 54 5.52 6.40 -7.32
N LEU A 55 5.08 6.97 -8.45
CA LEU A 55 5.48 6.51 -9.78
C LEU A 55 7.00 6.58 -9.98
N PHE A 56 7.62 7.68 -9.55
CA PHE A 56 9.07 7.83 -9.60
C PHE A 56 9.79 6.76 -8.76
N THR A 57 9.31 6.50 -7.55
CA THR A 57 9.86 5.45 -6.68
C THR A 57 9.74 4.08 -7.32
N ILE A 58 8.59 3.75 -7.90
CA ILE A 58 8.37 2.48 -8.60
C ILE A 58 9.38 2.33 -9.75
N VAL A 59 9.49 3.34 -10.63
CA VAL A 59 10.44 3.31 -11.76
C VAL A 59 11.88 3.13 -11.27
N LEU A 60 12.26 3.86 -10.22
CA LEU A 60 13.60 3.78 -9.63
C LEU A 60 13.89 2.38 -9.06
N LEU A 61 12.93 1.79 -8.35
CA LEU A 61 13.08 0.45 -7.78
C LEU A 61 13.23 -0.62 -8.87
N PHE A 62 12.44 -0.53 -9.94
CA PHE A 62 12.59 -1.43 -11.09
C PHE A 62 13.94 -1.22 -11.80
N ALA A 63 14.42 0.01 -11.89
CA ALA A 63 15.73 0.29 -12.49
C ALA A 63 16.88 -0.32 -11.66
N ILE A 64 16.77 -0.31 -10.34
CA ILE A 64 17.81 -0.86 -9.43
C ILE A 64 17.75 -2.39 -9.37
N GLN A 65 16.57 -2.97 -9.33
CA GLN A 65 16.38 -4.41 -9.10
C GLN A 65 15.92 -5.20 -10.33
N GLY A 66 15.81 -4.56 -11.49
CA GLY A 66 15.34 -5.20 -12.70
C GLY A 66 16.18 -6.41 -13.12
N SER A 67 17.49 -6.37 -12.98
CA SER A 67 18.38 -7.50 -13.23
C SER A 67 18.10 -8.68 -12.30
N ALA A 68 17.94 -8.44 -10.99
CA ALA A 68 17.63 -9.50 -10.03
C ALA A 68 16.28 -10.21 -10.36
N ILE A 69 15.31 -9.44 -10.86
CA ILE A 69 14.01 -10.00 -11.27
C ILE A 69 14.13 -10.88 -12.51
N THR A 70 15.00 -10.50 -13.48
CA THR A 70 15.17 -11.25 -14.73
C THR A 70 16.14 -12.41 -14.62
N ASP A 71 17.15 -12.31 -13.78
CA ASP A 71 18.22 -13.29 -13.63
C ASP A 71 17.77 -14.49 -12.77
N ASP A 72 16.95 -14.23 -11.74
CA ASP A 72 16.47 -15.26 -10.81
C ASP A 72 14.92 -15.34 -10.73
N PRO A 73 14.23 -15.74 -11.83
CA PRO A 73 12.76 -15.77 -11.88
C PRO A 73 12.13 -16.76 -10.90
N LEU A 74 12.88 -17.78 -10.46
CA LEU A 74 12.41 -18.74 -9.47
C LEU A 74 12.33 -18.11 -8.08
N ASP A 75 13.25 -17.26 -7.71
CA ASP A 75 13.21 -16.56 -6.41
C ASP A 75 12.10 -15.51 -6.41
N VAL A 76 11.88 -14.82 -7.53
CA VAL A 76 10.69 -13.97 -7.70
C VAL A 76 9.40 -14.77 -7.53
N ALA A 77 9.28 -15.94 -8.13
CA ALA A 77 8.10 -16.80 -8.00
C ALA A 77 7.90 -17.30 -6.55
N ARG A 78 8.98 -17.64 -5.85
CA ARG A 78 8.94 -18.03 -4.42
C ARG A 78 8.41 -16.92 -3.52
N ILE A 79 8.72 -15.67 -3.83
CA ILE A 79 8.21 -14.49 -3.11
C ILE A 79 6.76 -14.19 -3.54
N ALA A 80 6.48 -14.27 -4.83
CA ALA A 80 5.19 -13.92 -5.41
C ALA A 80 4.04 -14.85 -4.96
N LEU A 81 4.28 -16.15 -4.86
CA LEU A 81 3.26 -17.13 -4.48
C LEU A 81 2.69 -16.92 -3.08
N PRO A 82 3.51 -16.77 -2.01
CA PRO A 82 3.00 -16.46 -0.68
C PRO A 82 2.26 -15.10 -0.63
N LEU A 83 2.76 -14.09 -1.35
CA LEU A 83 2.10 -12.78 -1.42
C LEU A 83 0.74 -12.88 -2.10
N LEU A 84 0.65 -13.61 -3.21
CA LEU A 84 -0.63 -13.85 -3.89
C LEU A 84 -1.63 -14.55 -2.96
N ALA A 85 -1.20 -15.60 -2.27
CA ALA A 85 -2.03 -16.28 -1.28
C ALA A 85 -2.47 -15.34 -0.17
N TYR A 86 -1.58 -14.51 0.34
CA TYR A 86 -1.88 -13.49 1.34
C TYR A 86 -2.98 -12.51 0.85
N PHE A 87 -2.83 -11.92 -0.33
CA PHE A 87 -3.82 -10.98 -0.86
C PHE A 87 -5.20 -11.62 -1.02
N LEU A 88 -5.26 -12.84 -1.57
CA LEU A 88 -6.51 -13.56 -1.76
C LEU A 88 -7.17 -13.92 -0.42
N LEU A 89 -6.40 -14.41 0.54
CA LEU A 89 -6.89 -14.78 1.86
C LEU A 89 -7.38 -13.55 2.64
N MET A 90 -6.58 -12.50 2.71
CA MET A 90 -6.93 -11.29 3.45
C MET A 90 -8.15 -10.60 2.87
N PHE A 91 -8.22 -10.49 1.54
CA PHE A 91 -9.42 -9.99 0.87
C PHE A 91 -10.64 -10.88 1.14
N GLY A 92 -10.52 -12.18 0.93
CA GLY A 92 -11.62 -13.13 1.08
C GLY A 92 -12.17 -13.19 2.51
N VAL A 93 -11.29 -13.31 3.51
CA VAL A 93 -11.67 -13.35 4.92
C VAL A 93 -12.33 -12.03 5.35
N SER A 94 -11.73 -10.90 4.99
CA SER A 94 -12.26 -9.58 5.36
C SER A 94 -13.59 -9.29 4.66
N PHE A 95 -13.74 -9.72 3.40
CA PHE A 95 -14.99 -9.57 2.65
C PHE A 95 -16.11 -10.43 3.26
N TRP A 96 -15.81 -11.70 3.57
CA TRP A 96 -16.74 -12.58 4.23
C TRP A 96 -17.14 -12.04 5.62
N TRP A 97 -16.18 -11.53 6.38
CA TRP A 97 -16.43 -10.94 7.70
C TRP A 97 -17.34 -9.71 7.60
N GLY A 98 -17.02 -8.76 6.69
CA GLY A 98 -17.86 -7.58 6.49
C GLY A 98 -19.29 -7.92 6.05
N TYR A 99 -19.42 -8.94 5.20
CA TYR A 99 -20.74 -9.48 4.82
C TYR A 99 -21.49 -10.12 6.01
N ALA A 100 -20.80 -10.95 6.80
CA ALA A 100 -21.39 -11.60 7.98
C ALA A 100 -21.84 -10.59 9.05
N MET A 101 -21.09 -9.48 9.20
CA MET A 101 -21.47 -8.37 10.07
C MET A 101 -22.56 -7.46 9.48
N LYS A 102 -23.08 -7.79 8.31
CA LYS A 102 -24.11 -7.00 7.60
C LYS A 102 -23.69 -5.56 7.28
N PHE A 103 -22.42 -5.35 7.02
CA PHE A 103 -21.95 -4.09 6.46
C PHE A 103 -22.49 -3.94 5.04
N GLY A 104 -22.84 -2.73 4.63
CA GLY A 104 -23.17 -2.48 3.22
C GLY A 104 -21.95 -2.76 2.33
N TYR A 105 -22.19 -2.98 1.02
CA TYR A 105 -21.14 -3.31 0.06
C TYR A 105 -19.94 -2.35 0.13
N GLU A 106 -20.17 -1.06 0.21
CA GLU A 106 -19.13 -0.04 0.22
C GLU A 106 -18.15 -0.21 1.39
N ARG A 107 -18.70 -0.42 2.60
CA ARG A 107 -17.88 -0.64 3.81
C ARG A 107 -17.16 -1.98 3.76
N THR A 108 -17.82 -3.03 3.28
CA THR A 108 -17.24 -4.36 3.12
C THR A 108 -16.09 -4.32 2.12
N ALA A 109 -16.27 -3.69 0.96
CA ALA A 109 -15.23 -3.55 -0.04
C ALA A 109 -14.04 -2.73 0.49
N THR A 110 -14.30 -1.57 1.12
CA THR A 110 -13.26 -0.74 1.71
C THR A 110 -12.43 -1.51 2.75
N LEU A 111 -13.10 -2.21 3.67
CA LEU A 111 -12.43 -3.05 4.68
C LEU A 111 -11.54 -4.10 4.01
N SER A 112 -12.06 -4.79 2.99
CA SER A 112 -11.36 -5.89 2.33
C SER A 112 -10.14 -5.43 1.55
N PHE A 113 -10.23 -4.32 0.82
CA PHE A 113 -9.09 -3.75 0.11
C PHE A 113 -8.05 -3.17 1.07
N THR A 114 -8.49 -2.51 2.15
CA THR A 114 -7.56 -2.00 3.17
C THR A 114 -6.83 -3.14 3.90
N ALA A 115 -7.52 -4.24 4.20
CA ALA A 115 -6.92 -5.39 4.86
C ALA A 115 -5.97 -6.18 3.94
N ALA A 116 -6.24 -6.21 2.64
CA ALA A 116 -5.40 -6.89 1.67
C ALA A 116 -4.17 -6.07 1.28
N SER A 117 -4.27 -4.73 1.20
CA SER A 117 -3.13 -3.90 0.80
C SER A 117 -2.05 -3.78 1.88
N ASN A 118 -0.80 -3.55 1.44
CA ASN A 118 0.35 -3.36 2.31
C ASN A 118 1.07 -2.05 1.97
N ASN A 119 1.82 -1.52 2.94
CA ASN A 119 2.71 -0.40 2.70
C ASN A 119 4.10 -0.92 2.32
N PHE A 120 4.25 -1.35 1.08
CA PHE A 120 5.53 -1.85 0.57
C PHE A 120 6.59 -0.75 0.47
N GLU A 121 6.20 0.50 0.26
CA GLU A 121 7.14 1.63 0.18
C GLU A 121 7.91 1.80 1.49
N LEU A 122 7.21 1.71 2.63
CA LEU A 122 7.86 1.74 3.94
C LEU A 122 8.68 0.47 4.17
N ALA A 123 8.17 -0.71 3.81
CA ALA A 123 8.88 -1.96 3.96
C ALA A 123 10.18 -1.98 3.16
N ILE A 124 10.18 -1.49 1.92
CA ILE A 124 11.37 -1.34 1.08
C ILE A 124 12.36 -0.36 1.71
N ALA A 125 11.88 0.81 2.17
CA ALA A 125 12.74 1.81 2.78
C ALA A 125 13.44 1.25 4.04
N VAL A 126 12.73 0.49 4.86
CA VAL A 126 13.30 -0.18 6.03
C VAL A 126 14.27 -1.28 5.61
N ALA A 127 13.89 -2.14 4.65
CA ALA A 127 14.74 -3.22 4.17
C ALA A 127 16.07 -2.68 3.60
N ILE A 128 16.03 -1.66 2.76
CA ILE A 128 17.22 -1.02 2.20
C ILE A 128 18.06 -0.37 3.32
N GLY A 129 17.43 0.28 4.27
CA GLY A 129 18.11 0.96 5.38
C GLY A 129 18.81 0.02 6.36
N VAL A 130 18.32 -1.20 6.51
CA VAL A 130 18.83 -2.20 7.46
C VAL A 130 19.74 -3.23 6.79
N PHE A 131 19.35 -3.75 5.62
CA PHE A 131 20.02 -4.87 4.95
C PHE A 131 20.79 -4.45 3.68
N GLY A 132 20.54 -3.24 3.18
CA GLY A 132 21.15 -2.73 1.94
C GLY A 132 20.26 -2.94 0.71
N ALA A 133 20.54 -2.14 -0.34
CA ALA A 133 19.71 -2.06 -1.55
C ALA A 133 19.72 -3.34 -2.41
N THR A 134 20.75 -4.18 -2.30
CA THR A 134 20.89 -5.43 -3.07
C THR A 134 20.53 -6.67 -2.27
N SER A 135 19.93 -6.52 -1.08
CA SER A 135 19.54 -7.64 -0.24
C SER A 135 18.29 -8.38 -0.77
N GLY A 136 18.14 -9.65 -0.39
CA GLY A 136 16.94 -10.43 -0.70
C GLY A 136 15.68 -9.84 -0.06
N GLU A 137 15.81 -9.19 1.10
CA GLU A 137 14.74 -8.49 1.79
C GLU A 137 14.27 -7.26 0.99
N ALA A 138 15.21 -6.53 0.39
CA ALA A 138 14.87 -5.41 -0.50
C ALA A 138 14.20 -5.92 -1.79
N LEU A 139 14.67 -7.04 -2.36
CA LEU A 139 14.04 -7.69 -3.51
C LEU A 139 12.60 -8.10 -3.20
N ALA A 140 12.35 -8.73 -2.04
CA ALA A 140 11.01 -9.10 -1.62
C ALA A 140 10.08 -7.88 -1.52
N GLY A 141 10.61 -6.74 -1.02
CA GLY A 141 9.89 -5.48 -0.98
C GLY A 141 9.51 -4.96 -2.36
N VAL A 142 10.37 -5.11 -3.37
CA VAL A 142 10.10 -4.64 -4.74
C VAL A 142 9.13 -5.56 -5.48
N VAL A 143 9.23 -6.87 -5.28
CA VAL A 143 8.29 -7.85 -5.85
C VAL A 143 6.87 -7.63 -5.30
N GLY A 144 6.73 -7.14 -4.06
CA GLY A 144 5.46 -6.86 -3.43
C GLY A 144 4.51 -6.01 -4.29
N PRO A 145 4.83 -4.75 -4.60
CA PRO A 145 4.01 -3.88 -5.45
C PRO A 145 3.76 -4.44 -6.85
N LEU A 146 4.73 -5.17 -7.40
CA LEU A 146 4.60 -5.82 -8.71
C LEU A 146 3.45 -6.83 -8.74
N ILE A 147 3.27 -7.57 -7.64
CA ILE A 147 2.19 -8.56 -7.51
C ILE A 147 0.91 -7.90 -6.99
N GLU A 148 1.02 -6.96 -6.05
CA GLU A 148 -0.14 -6.30 -5.44
C GLU A 148 -1.04 -5.63 -6.49
N VAL A 149 -0.48 -4.81 -7.36
CA VAL A 149 -1.26 -4.00 -8.30
C VAL A 149 -2.14 -4.86 -9.22
N PRO A 150 -1.63 -5.86 -9.98
CA PRO A 150 -2.48 -6.69 -10.82
C PRO A 150 -3.47 -7.54 -10.02
N VAL A 151 -3.09 -8.01 -8.82
CA VAL A 151 -3.99 -8.80 -7.97
C VAL A 151 -5.13 -7.95 -7.44
N LEU A 152 -4.86 -6.75 -6.90
CA LEU A 152 -5.92 -5.86 -6.42
C LEU A 152 -6.84 -5.41 -7.54
N VAL A 153 -6.32 -5.13 -8.74
CA VAL A 153 -7.16 -4.84 -9.92
C VAL A 153 -8.05 -6.04 -10.24
N GLY A 154 -7.53 -7.25 -10.23
CA GLY A 154 -8.33 -8.48 -10.40
C GLY A 154 -9.42 -8.62 -9.33
N LEU A 155 -9.08 -8.34 -8.07
CA LEU A 155 -10.01 -8.37 -6.94
C LEU A 155 -11.11 -7.30 -7.02
N VAL A 156 -10.89 -6.18 -7.72
CA VAL A 156 -11.97 -5.22 -8.01
C VAL A 156 -13.07 -5.88 -8.82
N TYR A 157 -12.72 -6.64 -9.88
CA TYR A 157 -13.72 -7.36 -10.68
C TYR A 157 -14.45 -8.43 -9.86
N VAL A 158 -13.72 -9.15 -9.00
CA VAL A 158 -14.31 -10.13 -8.07
C VAL A 158 -15.27 -9.43 -7.09
N SER A 159 -14.87 -8.30 -6.53
CA SER A 159 -15.70 -7.49 -5.61
C SER A 159 -16.99 -7.02 -6.28
N LEU A 160 -16.92 -6.53 -7.52
CA LEU A 160 -18.08 -6.09 -8.28
C LEU A 160 -19.02 -7.27 -8.64
N TRP A 161 -18.45 -8.43 -8.93
CA TRP A 161 -19.23 -9.65 -9.16
C TRP A 161 -19.94 -10.11 -7.89
N LEU A 162 -19.27 -10.12 -6.73
CA LEU A 162 -19.83 -10.43 -5.43
C LEU A 162 -20.92 -9.42 -5.03
N ARG A 163 -20.75 -8.13 -5.34
CA ARG A 163 -21.80 -7.11 -5.14
C ARG A 163 -23.11 -7.53 -5.78
N ARG A 164 -23.06 -7.97 -7.04
CA ARG A 164 -24.25 -8.36 -7.79
C ARG A 164 -24.91 -9.64 -7.25
N ARG A 165 -24.14 -10.52 -6.60
CA ARG A 165 -24.64 -11.80 -6.08
C ARG A 165 -25.09 -11.76 -4.63
N MET A 166 -24.36 -11.03 -3.80
CA MET A 166 -24.52 -11.08 -2.33
C MET A 166 -25.21 -9.85 -1.76
N PHE A 167 -25.06 -8.70 -2.42
CA PHE A 167 -25.69 -7.46 -2.01
C PHE A 167 -26.79 -7.15 -3.03
N SER A 168 -27.98 -7.74 -2.85
CA SER A 168 -29.13 -7.43 -3.70
C SER A 168 -29.40 -5.93 -3.72
N PRO A 169 -29.80 -5.35 -4.87
CA PRO A 169 -30.30 -3.99 -4.87
C PRO A 169 -31.51 -3.96 -3.92
N VAL A 170 -31.46 -3.06 -2.95
CA VAL A 170 -32.69 -2.67 -2.25
C VAL A 170 -33.57 -2.08 -3.34
N THR A 171 -34.53 -2.86 -3.85
CA THR A 171 -35.62 -2.32 -4.65
C THR A 171 -36.35 -1.31 -3.78
N PRO A 172 -36.62 -0.11 -4.29
CA PRO A 172 -37.28 0.95 -3.54
C PRO A 172 -38.68 0.55 -3.11
#